data_c624b76bb5ecee07151a1e373570312b
#
_entry.id   c624b76bb5ecee07151a1e373570312b
#
_cell.length_a   1.000
_cell.length_b   1.000
_cell.length_c   1.000
_cell.angle_alpha   90.00
_cell.angle_beta   90.00
_cell.angle_gamma   90.00
#
_symmetry.space_group_name_H-M   'P 1'
#
loop_
_entity.id
_entity.type
_entity.pdbx_description
1 polymer ?
#
loop_
_entity_poly.entity_id
_entity_poly.type
_entity_poly.pdbx_seq_one_letter_code
_entity_poly.pdbx_strand_id
1 'polypeptide(L)'
;MHVEDYMNETPARLLAMLTQTREDLWQAAKALADRGISRIILTGSGTSYHGALTARSFMQQWCGIPVDVYWPFLLDEMALSLSGKALVIGISQGGGSLSTLAAMERARAAGHLTASMAGEAPAAIDQAADLILTVPCGEERAGAKTKGYHCTILNLILLALAVASRQQRL
;
A
#
# COMPACT_ATOMS: atom_id res chain seq x y z
N MET A 1 -24.05 8.56 8.63
CA MET A 1 -23.45 7.23 8.55
C MET A 1 -22.49 7.10 9.72
N HIS A 2 -22.69 6.10 10.57
CA HIS A 2 -21.92 5.86 11.78
C HIS A 2 -20.83 4.82 11.51
N VAL A 3 -19.87 4.67 12.43
CA VAL A 3 -18.78 3.67 12.31
C VAL A 3 -19.35 2.25 12.14
N GLU A 4 -20.42 1.94 12.84
CA GLU A 4 -21.13 0.65 12.77
C GLU A 4 -21.64 0.33 11.34
N ASP A 5 -22.12 1.32 10.60
CA ASP A 5 -22.57 1.14 9.21
C ASP A 5 -21.41 0.65 8.33
N TYR A 6 -20.23 1.26 8.48
CA TYR A 6 -19.03 0.85 7.74
C TYR A 6 -18.50 -0.52 8.17
N MET A 7 -18.61 -0.86 9.46
CA MET A 7 -18.27 -2.21 9.94
C MET A 7 -19.17 -3.26 9.28
N ASN A 8 -20.48 -2.99 9.19
CA ASN A 8 -21.43 -3.90 8.57
C ASN A 8 -21.24 -4.04 7.05
N GLU A 9 -20.74 -3.02 6.36
CA GLU A 9 -20.39 -3.08 4.94
C GLU A 9 -19.11 -3.89 4.66
N THR A 10 -18.21 -3.98 5.63
CA THR A 10 -16.86 -4.52 5.44
C THR A 10 -16.84 -5.93 4.85
N PRO A 11 -17.61 -6.94 5.35
CA PRO A 11 -17.55 -8.30 4.81
C PRO A 11 -17.90 -8.36 3.32
N ALA A 12 -18.98 -7.68 2.92
CA ALA A 12 -19.41 -7.66 1.52
C ALA A 12 -18.36 -6.98 0.61
N ARG A 13 -17.71 -5.93 1.12
CA ARG A 13 -16.67 -5.23 0.38
C ARG A 13 -15.42 -6.08 0.20
N LEU A 14 -14.98 -6.79 1.24
CA LEU A 14 -13.84 -7.71 1.15
C LEU A 14 -14.11 -8.84 0.16
N LEU A 15 -15.30 -9.44 0.17
CA LEU A 15 -15.70 -10.47 -0.79
C LEU A 15 -15.66 -9.94 -2.24
N ALA A 16 -16.17 -8.73 -2.47
CA ALA A 16 -16.12 -8.09 -3.78
C ALA A 16 -14.65 -7.88 -4.25
N MET A 17 -13.74 -7.49 -3.37
CA MET A 17 -12.32 -7.32 -3.71
C MET A 17 -11.64 -8.63 -4.13
N LEU A 18 -12.05 -9.77 -3.58
CA LEU A 18 -11.49 -11.09 -3.92
C LEU A 18 -11.91 -11.56 -5.33
N THR A 19 -13.01 -11.06 -5.86
CA THR A 19 -13.54 -11.46 -7.17
C THR A 19 -13.19 -10.49 -8.30
N GLN A 20 -12.59 -9.34 -7.98
CA GLN A 20 -12.21 -8.34 -8.97
C GLN A 20 -10.87 -8.66 -9.61
N THR A 21 -10.76 -8.43 -10.92
CA THR A 21 -9.46 -8.40 -11.60
C THR A 21 -8.68 -7.17 -11.12
N ARG A 22 -7.45 -7.37 -10.70
CA ARG A 22 -6.60 -6.35 -10.09
C ARG A 22 -5.33 -6.14 -10.91
N GLU A 23 -5.52 -5.54 -12.09
CA GLU A 23 -4.43 -5.26 -13.02
C GLU A 23 -3.37 -4.34 -12.39
N ASP A 24 -3.78 -3.37 -11.57
CA ASP A 24 -2.89 -2.49 -10.83
C ASP A 24 -1.89 -3.26 -9.94
N LEU A 25 -2.35 -4.29 -9.23
CA LEU A 25 -1.50 -5.13 -8.39
C LEU A 25 -0.57 -6.03 -9.23
N TRP A 26 -1.04 -6.54 -10.36
CA TRP A 26 -0.22 -7.30 -11.29
C TRP A 26 0.88 -6.46 -11.91
N GLN A 27 0.62 -5.22 -12.29
CA GLN A 27 1.61 -4.29 -12.80
C GLN A 27 2.65 -3.94 -11.73
N ALA A 28 2.25 -3.77 -10.47
CA ALA A 28 3.18 -3.58 -9.38
C ALA A 28 4.06 -4.81 -9.14
N ALA A 29 3.49 -6.01 -9.15
CA ALA A 29 4.23 -7.26 -9.03
C ALA A 29 5.23 -7.44 -10.19
N LYS A 30 4.84 -7.07 -11.41
CA LYS A 30 5.72 -7.05 -12.57
C LYS A 30 6.87 -6.07 -12.39
N ALA A 31 6.59 -4.84 -12.00
CA ALA A 31 7.60 -3.80 -11.79
C ALA A 31 8.61 -4.19 -10.69
N LEU A 32 8.18 -4.91 -9.66
CA LEU A 32 9.04 -5.45 -8.62
C LEU A 32 10.13 -6.37 -9.19
N ALA A 33 9.73 -7.31 -10.05
CA ALA A 33 10.66 -8.23 -10.70
C ALA A 33 11.56 -7.52 -11.73
N ASP A 34 10.96 -6.74 -12.63
CA ASP A 34 11.64 -6.18 -13.80
C ASP A 34 12.65 -5.07 -13.41
N ARG A 35 12.45 -4.40 -12.27
CA ARG A 35 13.28 -3.28 -11.82
C ARG A 35 14.31 -3.65 -10.74
N GLY A 36 14.45 -4.94 -10.41
CA GLY A 36 15.40 -5.42 -9.41
C GLY A 36 15.12 -4.87 -8.01
N ILE A 37 13.84 -4.80 -7.63
CA ILE A 37 13.43 -4.33 -6.31
C ILE A 37 13.82 -5.39 -5.28
N SER A 38 14.60 -5.00 -4.28
CA SER A 38 15.13 -5.90 -3.25
C SER A 38 14.45 -5.75 -1.89
N ARG A 39 13.57 -4.74 -1.71
CA ARG A 39 12.79 -4.54 -0.48
C ARG A 39 11.52 -3.74 -0.76
N ILE A 40 10.54 -3.86 0.12
CA ILE A 40 9.31 -3.05 0.10
C ILE A 40 9.30 -2.17 1.35
N ILE A 41 8.97 -0.89 1.19
CA ILE A 41 8.75 0.04 2.29
C ILE A 41 7.30 0.49 2.24
N LEU A 42 6.57 0.28 3.33
CA LEU A 42 5.21 0.77 3.51
C LEU A 42 5.26 2.02 4.39
N THR A 43 4.58 3.08 4.00
CA THR A 43 4.50 4.30 4.80
C THR A 43 3.10 4.88 4.79
N GLY A 44 2.65 5.36 5.94
CA GLY A 44 1.33 5.93 6.12
C GLY A 44 1.12 6.40 7.55
N SER A 45 0.01 7.07 7.82
CA SER A 45 -0.33 7.60 9.15
C SER A 45 -1.61 6.95 9.70
N GLY A 46 -1.74 6.89 11.02
CA GLY A 46 -2.94 6.37 11.68
C GLY A 46 -3.27 4.93 11.28
N THR A 47 -4.50 4.69 10.86
CA THR A 47 -4.98 3.36 10.46
C THR A 47 -4.23 2.81 9.24
N SER A 48 -3.73 3.66 8.35
CA SER A 48 -2.88 3.24 7.21
C SER A 48 -1.56 2.62 7.68
N TYR A 49 -0.90 3.23 8.68
CA TYR A 49 0.30 2.67 9.30
C TYR A 49 0.02 1.32 9.98
N HIS A 50 -1.04 1.25 10.77
CA HIS A 50 -1.40 0.02 11.48
C HIS A 50 -1.83 -1.10 10.51
N GLY A 51 -2.52 -0.77 9.42
CA GLY A 51 -2.86 -1.72 8.36
C GLY A 51 -1.61 -2.28 7.68
N ALA A 52 -0.63 -1.42 7.42
CA ALA A 52 0.67 -1.85 6.90
C ALA A 52 1.41 -2.79 7.87
N LEU A 53 1.44 -2.46 9.17
CA LEU A 53 2.03 -3.34 10.20
C LEU A 53 1.34 -4.71 10.24
N THR A 54 0.03 -4.75 10.15
CA THR A 54 -0.76 -6.00 10.16
C THR A 54 -0.42 -6.89 8.97
N ALA A 55 -0.27 -6.31 7.78
CA ALA A 55 0.05 -7.05 6.55
C ALA A 55 1.53 -7.42 6.43
N ARG A 56 2.44 -6.75 7.13
CA ARG A 56 3.89 -6.84 6.97
C ARG A 56 4.44 -8.25 6.93
N SER A 57 4.12 -9.06 7.94
CA SER A 57 4.69 -10.42 8.05
C SER A 57 4.23 -11.32 6.91
N PHE A 58 2.95 -11.22 6.52
CA PHE A 58 2.42 -11.94 5.38
C PHE A 58 3.12 -11.50 4.08
N MET A 59 3.25 -10.20 3.86
CA MET A 59 3.93 -9.67 2.69
C MET A 59 5.39 -10.13 2.62
N GLN A 60 6.14 -10.07 3.73
CA GLN A 60 7.53 -10.50 3.78
C GLN A 60 7.68 -11.99 3.44
N GLN A 61 6.79 -12.82 3.97
CA GLN A 61 6.78 -14.25 3.68
C GLN A 61 6.51 -14.54 2.19
N TRP A 62 5.49 -13.91 1.61
CA TRP A 62 5.07 -14.22 0.25
C TRP A 62 5.84 -13.47 -0.83
N CYS A 63 6.26 -12.23 -0.59
CA CYS A 63 7.15 -11.52 -1.52
C CYS A 63 8.59 -12.05 -1.51
N GLY A 64 9.03 -12.70 -0.42
CA GLY A 64 10.38 -13.25 -0.29
C GLY A 64 11.48 -12.20 -0.18
N ILE A 65 11.12 -10.97 0.13
CA ILE A 65 12.04 -9.83 0.34
C ILE A 65 11.65 -9.07 1.60
N PRO A 66 12.56 -8.31 2.24
CA PRO A 66 12.26 -7.50 3.41
C PRO A 66 11.11 -6.53 3.17
N VAL A 67 10.23 -6.41 4.16
CA VAL A 67 9.12 -5.44 4.17
C VAL A 67 9.22 -4.61 5.44
N ASP A 68 9.49 -3.32 5.28
CA ASP A 68 9.61 -2.37 6.37
C ASP A 68 8.39 -1.46 6.43
N VAL A 69 8.05 -0.99 7.62
CA VAL A 69 6.91 -0.07 7.84
C VAL A 69 7.39 1.13 8.61
N TYR A 70 7.19 2.31 8.05
CA TYR A 70 7.59 3.58 8.66
C TYR A 70 6.42 4.54 8.80
N TRP A 71 6.41 5.30 9.88
CA TRP A 71 5.69 6.56 9.88
C TRP A 71 6.30 7.50 8.84
N PRO A 72 5.51 8.33 8.13
CA PRO A 72 6.04 9.16 7.04
C PRO A 72 7.18 10.10 7.47
N PHE A 73 7.14 10.59 8.72
CA PHE A 73 8.18 11.47 9.26
C PHE A 73 9.45 10.73 9.72
N LEU A 74 9.39 9.40 9.88
CA LEU A 74 10.54 8.54 10.18
C LEU A 74 11.17 7.92 8.92
N LEU A 75 10.56 8.09 7.76
CA LEU A 75 11.15 7.67 6.48
C LEU A 75 12.10 8.77 6.01
N ASP A 76 13.28 8.82 6.62
CA ASP A 76 14.33 9.78 6.36
C ASP A 76 15.35 9.28 5.33
N GLU A 77 16.37 10.09 5.07
CA GLU A 77 17.44 9.77 4.14
C GLU A 77 18.21 8.51 4.55
N MET A 78 18.40 8.28 5.86
CA MET A 78 19.10 7.08 6.35
C MET A 78 18.29 5.83 6.04
N ALA A 79 16.98 5.81 6.32
CA ALA A 79 16.11 4.69 6.00
C ALA A 79 16.03 4.43 4.49
N LEU A 80 16.08 5.47 3.66
CA LEU A 80 16.07 5.37 2.20
C LEU A 80 17.45 4.97 1.63
N SER A 81 18.56 5.33 2.29
CA SER A 81 19.92 4.99 1.80
C SER A 81 20.34 3.54 2.07
N LEU A 82 19.59 2.78 2.89
CA LEU A 82 19.86 1.35 3.11
C LEU A 82 19.86 0.60 1.78
N SER A 83 20.82 -0.31 1.62
CA SER A 83 21.18 -0.95 0.36
C SER A 83 20.01 -1.52 -0.44
N GLY A 84 20.05 -1.30 -1.75
CA GLY A 84 19.12 -1.85 -2.73
C GLY A 84 17.98 -0.91 -3.10
N LYS A 85 17.40 -1.19 -4.24
CA LYS A 85 16.25 -0.44 -4.75
C LYS A 85 14.96 -0.90 -4.06
N ALA A 86 14.20 0.04 -3.53
CA ALA A 86 12.94 -0.25 -2.86
C ALA A 86 11.72 0.06 -3.75
N LEU A 87 10.61 -0.66 -3.50
CA LEU A 87 9.26 -0.18 -3.80
C LEU A 87 8.72 0.49 -2.54
N VAL A 88 8.51 1.80 -2.59
CA VAL A 88 7.94 2.59 -1.48
C VAL A 88 6.46 2.80 -1.74
N ILE A 89 5.60 2.23 -0.90
CA ILE A 89 4.15 2.33 -1.02
C ILE A 89 3.63 3.34 0.02
N GLY A 90 3.19 4.50 -0.45
CA GLY A 90 2.51 5.49 0.37
C GLY A 90 1.03 5.16 0.51
N ILE A 91 0.58 4.95 1.74
CA ILE A 91 -0.79 4.53 2.05
C ILE A 91 -1.54 5.69 2.70
N SER A 92 -2.61 6.13 2.05
CA SER A 92 -3.52 7.16 2.56
C SER A 92 -4.93 6.88 2.10
N GLN A 93 -5.80 6.43 3.00
CA GLN A 93 -7.16 6.03 2.65
C GLN A 93 -7.95 7.13 1.93
N GLY A 94 -7.91 8.35 2.41
CA GLY A 94 -8.52 9.51 1.75
C GLY A 94 -7.61 10.19 0.71
N GLY A 95 -6.44 9.66 0.47
CA GLY A 95 -5.50 10.16 -0.55
C GLY A 95 -4.84 11.52 -0.29
N GLY A 96 -5.21 12.23 0.79
CA GLY A 96 -4.81 13.61 1.05
C GLY A 96 -3.71 13.80 2.11
N SER A 97 -3.03 12.75 2.59
CA SER A 97 -2.01 12.87 3.62
C SER A 97 -0.76 13.58 3.13
N LEU A 98 -0.55 14.83 3.53
CA LEU A 98 0.64 15.62 3.15
C LEU A 98 1.95 14.99 3.64
N SER A 99 1.96 14.40 4.83
CA SER A 99 3.15 13.72 5.34
C SER A 99 3.51 12.48 4.52
N THR A 100 2.51 11.69 4.10
CA THR A 100 2.71 10.54 3.20
C THR A 100 3.19 10.99 1.84
N LEU A 101 2.60 12.05 1.26
CA LEU A 101 3.05 12.64 0.00
C LEU A 101 4.51 13.06 0.08
N ALA A 102 4.90 13.83 1.09
CA ALA A 102 6.28 14.28 1.26
C ALA A 102 7.27 13.11 1.46
N ALA A 103 6.86 12.03 2.13
CA ALA A 103 7.69 10.83 2.26
C ALA A 103 7.90 10.13 0.91
N MET A 104 6.86 10.05 0.07
CA MET A 104 6.95 9.49 -1.27
C MET A 104 7.82 10.34 -2.19
N GLU A 105 7.71 11.66 -2.11
CA GLU A 105 8.56 12.58 -2.88
C GLU A 105 10.05 12.40 -2.54
N ARG A 106 10.38 12.28 -1.23
CA ARG A 106 11.76 11.98 -0.81
C ARG A 106 12.24 10.62 -1.36
N ALA A 107 11.40 9.60 -1.28
CA ALA A 107 11.74 8.27 -1.80
C ALA A 107 11.98 8.28 -3.32
N ARG A 108 11.15 9.01 -4.06
CA ARG A 108 11.30 9.19 -5.51
C ARG A 108 12.58 9.96 -5.85
N ALA A 109 12.88 11.03 -5.12
CA ALA A 109 14.13 11.79 -5.27
C ALA A 109 15.38 10.95 -4.97
N ALA A 110 15.28 9.99 -4.05
CA ALA A 110 16.33 9.01 -3.76
C ALA A 110 16.43 7.86 -4.80
N GLY A 111 15.62 7.89 -5.86
CA GLY A 111 15.69 6.92 -6.97
C GLY A 111 14.94 5.61 -6.73
N HIS A 112 14.10 5.55 -5.69
CA HIS A 112 13.22 4.41 -5.44
C HIS A 112 12.00 4.42 -6.35
N LEU A 113 11.40 3.24 -6.57
CA LEU A 113 10.11 3.12 -7.22
C LEU A 113 9.03 3.48 -6.21
N THR A 114 8.07 4.32 -6.59
CA THR A 114 7.01 4.75 -5.70
C THR A 114 5.64 4.25 -6.15
N ALA A 115 4.79 3.92 -5.19
CA ALA A 115 3.39 3.58 -5.45
C ALA A 115 2.48 4.30 -4.46
N SER A 116 1.37 4.82 -4.92
CA SER A 116 0.29 5.31 -4.06
C SER A 116 -0.72 4.20 -3.79
N MET A 117 -1.30 4.19 -2.58
CA MET A 117 -2.39 3.31 -2.22
C MET A 117 -3.48 4.12 -1.50
N ALA A 118 -4.55 4.43 -2.22
CA ALA A 118 -5.66 5.24 -1.74
C ALA A 118 -7.00 4.57 -2.03
N GLY A 119 -8.04 4.95 -1.26
CA GLY A 119 -9.41 4.45 -1.44
C GLY A 119 -10.14 5.08 -2.63
N GLU A 120 -9.67 6.21 -3.08
CA GLU A 120 -10.24 6.98 -4.18
C GLU A 120 -9.14 7.40 -5.15
N ALA A 121 -9.47 7.47 -6.43
CA ALA A 121 -8.58 7.97 -7.47
C ALA A 121 -9.35 8.97 -8.35
N PRO A 122 -8.73 10.10 -8.77
CA PRO A 122 -7.35 10.50 -8.46
C PRO A 122 -7.20 10.99 -7.02
N ALA A 123 -6.07 10.72 -6.40
CA ALA A 123 -5.72 11.12 -5.04
C ALA A 123 -4.51 12.06 -5.04
N ALA A 124 -4.40 12.93 -4.03
CA ALA A 124 -3.26 13.87 -3.96
C ALA A 124 -1.90 13.14 -3.88
N ILE A 125 -1.84 11.99 -3.19
CA ILE A 125 -0.60 11.19 -3.11
C ILE A 125 -0.18 10.56 -4.44
N ASP A 126 -1.08 10.50 -5.46
CA ASP A 126 -0.74 9.95 -6.78
C ASP A 126 0.29 10.79 -7.53
N GLN A 127 0.43 12.09 -7.17
CA GLN A 127 1.40 13.00 -7.78
C GLN A 127 2.86 12.55 -7.56
N ALA A 128 3.14 11.83 -6.47
CA ALA A 128 4.46 11.30 -6.15
C ALA A 128 4.61 9.80 -6.49
N ALA A 129 3.67 9.22 -7.23
CA ALA A 129 3.63 7.80 -7.51
C ALA A 129 4.00 7.49 -8.97
N ASP A 130 4.82 6.45 -9.15
CA ASP A 130 5.05 5.82 -10.46
C ASP A 130 3.97 4.78 -10.77
N LEU A 131 3.34 4.23 -9.72
CA LEU A 131 2.27 3.23 -9.79
C LEU A 131 1.10 3.66 -8.89
N ILE A 132 -0.11 3.45 -9.36
CA ILE A 132 -1.33 3.74 -8.58
C ILE A 132 -2.01 2.43 -8.22
N LEU A 133 -2.11 2.16 -6.92
CA LEU A 133 -2.76 0.98 -6.35
C LEU A 133 -4.05 1.42 -5.66
N THR A 134 -5.18 1.22 -6.30
CA THR A 134 -6.46 1.62 -5.73
C THR A 134 -6.96 0.60 -4.70
N VAL A 135 -7.46 1.07 -3.57
CA VAL A 135 -8.16 0.25 -2.57
C VAL A 135 -9.67 0.39 -2.81
N PRO A 136 -10.34 -0.55 -3.48
CA PRO A 136 -11.74 -0.40 -3.88
C PRO A 136 -12.71 -0.59 -2.71
N CYS A 137 -12.56 0.20 -1.64
CA CYS A 137 -13.37 0.12 -0.43
C CYS A 137 -14.66 0.96 -0.50
N GLY A 138 -14.77 1.88 -1.45
CA GLY A 138 -15.80 2.90 -1.50
C GLY A 138 -15.62 3.97 -0.43
N GLU A 139 -16.47 4.99 -0.46
CA GLU A 139 -16.37 6.13 0.45
C GLU A 139 -16.52 5.71 1.92
N GLU A 140 -15.71 6.30 2.79
CA GLU A 140 -15.81 6.20 4.25
C GLU A 140 -15.50 7.55 4.88
N ARG A 141 -16.54 8.21 5.44
CA ARG A 141 -16.44 9.55 6.05
C ARG A 141 -16.07 9.54 7.53
N ALA A 142 -16.03 8.36 8.17
CA ALA A 142 -15.62 8.25 9.57
C ALA A 142 -14.16 8.68 9.75
N GLY A 143 -13.84 9.33 10.87
CA GLY A 143 -12.48 9.76 11.18
C GLY A 143 -11.54 8.58 11.35
N ALA A 144 -11.91 7.62 12.21
CA ALA A 144 -11.21 6.35 12.33
C ALA A 144 -11.73 5.38 11.27
N LYS A 145 -10.90 5.06 10.28
CA LYS A 145 -11.28 4.16 9.19
C LYS A 145 -11.40 2.71 9.69
N THR A 146 -12.52 2.07 9.41
CA THR A 146 -12.79 0.66 9.73
C THR A 146 -12.83 -0.19 8.47
N LYS A 147 -13.74 0.07 7.57
CA LYS A 147 -13.84 -0.58 6.25
C LYS A 147 -12.56 -0.40 5.45
N GLY A 148 -12.10 0.84 5.31
CA GLY A 148 -10.87 1.16 4.59
C GLY A 148 -9.63 0.52 5.20
N TYR A 149 -9.57 0.38 6.53
CA TYR A 149 -8.49 -0.33 7.22
C TYR A 149 -8.40 -1.79 6.77
N HIS A 150 -9.52 -2.53 6.83
CA HIS A 150 -9.55 -3.94 6.42
C HIS A 150 -9.31 -4.11 4.92
N CYS A 151 -9.88 -3.24 4.09
CA CYS A 151 -9.66 -3.27 2.66
C CYS A 151 -8.18 -2.98 2.29
N THR A 152 -7.51 -2.09 3.03
CA THR A 152 -6.07 -1.84 2.84
C THR A 152 -5.24 -3.08 3.17
N ILE A 153 -5.53 -3.76 4.28
CA ILE A 153 -4.84 -5.02 4.63
C ILE A 153 -5.04 -6.06 3.53
N LEU A 154 -6.28 -6.28 3.08
CA LEU A 154 -6.56 -7.24 2.02
C LEU A 154 -5.83 -6.84 0.71
N ASN A 155 -5.79 -5.55 0.38
CA ASN A 155 -5.08 -5.07 -0.81
C ASN A 155 -3.57 -5.40 -0.77
N LEU A 156 -2.93 -5.23 0.38
CA LEU A 156 -1.53 -5.58 0.60
C LEU A 156 -1.30 -7.11 0.53
N ILE A 157 -2.23 -7.90 1.07
CA ILE A 157 -2.21 -9.37 0.96
C ILE A 157 -2.31 -9.79 -0.52
N LEU A 158 -3.26 -9.22 -1.27
CA LEU A 158 -3.44 -9.52 -2.69
C LEU A 158 -2.20 -9.13 -3.51
N LEU A 159 -1.56 -7.99 -3.21
CA LEU A 159 -0.29 -7.61 -3.82
C LEU A 159 0.80 -8.66 -3.54
N ALA A 160 0.92 -9.12 -2.31
CA ALA A 160 1.90 -10.14 -1.95
C ALA A 160 1.67 -11.47 -2.69
N LEU A 161 0.41 -11.88 -2.84
CA LEU A 161 0.05 -13.07 -3.61
C LEU A 161 0.32 -12.89 -5.10
N ALA A 162 0.07 -11.71 -5.67
CA ALA A 162 0.42 -11.41 -7.07
C ALA A 162 1.95 -11.50 -7.30
N VAL A 163 2.75 -11.00 -6.34
CA VAL A 163 4.22 -11.13 -6.38
C VAL A 163 4.64 -12.60 -6.29
N ALA A 164 4.09 -13.37 -5.35
CA ALA A 164 4.40 -14.78 -5.15
C ALA A 164 4.04 -15.63 -6.39
N SER A 165 2.86 -15.38 -6.96
CA SER A 165 2.42 -16.05 -8.20
C SER A 165 3.39 -15.79 -9.35
N ARG A 166 3.82 -14.55 -9.53
CA ARG A 166 4.79 -14.20 -10.56
C ARG A 166 6.16 -14.84 -10.36
N GLN A 167 6.55 -15.07 -9.12
CA GLN A 167 7.79 -15.76 -8.74
C GLN A 167 7.64 -17.29 -8.76
N GLN A 168 6.49 -17.85 -9.14
CA GLN A 168 6.17 -19.28 -9.11
C GLN A 168 6.33 -19.89 -7.70
N ARG A 169 5.94 -19.13 -6.67
CA ARG A 169 6.01 -19.55 -5.26
C ARG A 169 4.62 -19.89 -4.67
N LEU A 170 3.57 -19.84 -5.47
CA LEU A 170 2.21 -20.30 -5.16
C LEU A 170 1.99 -21.68 -5.75
#